data_d47dc7eb5a329d16daee41950f7ab3a7
#
_entry.id   d47dc7eb5a329d16daee41950f7ab3a7
#
_cell.length_a   1.000
_cell.length_b   1.000
_cell.length_c   1.000
_cell.angle_alpha   90.00
_cell.angle_beta   90.00
_cell.angle_gamma   90.00
#
_symmetry.space_group_name_H-M   'P 1'
#
loop_
_entity.id
_entity.type
_entity.pdbx_description
1 polymer ?
#
loop_
_entity_poly.entity_id
_entity_poly.type
_entity_poly.pdbx_seq_one_letter_code
_entity_poly.pdbx_strand_id
1 'polypeptide(L)'
;ETPEYTANADALGTLRLLEALRILNMDQTRFYQASTSELYGKVQETPQRETTPFYPRSPYAAAKIYAYWIVVNYREAYGFHASNGILFNHESPVRGETFVTRKITRAVAHIEHGFQDCLFLGNLDAKRDWGHARDYVEGMWRILQKPEPDDYVLATGQMRSVREFVELAFGEVGREIDWSGTGVDEVGTDRRSGKVVVRIDPAYFRPTEVDLLLGDPTKAREQLGWVHTTTLQQMVAEMVDADMRLAALERDGGNAAVQEIYRHFVFKDEVPPMQVSNDIGLDEWEPTW
;
A
#
# COMPACT_ATOMS: atom_id res chain seq x y z
N GLU A 1 13.87 11.95 1.66
CA GLU A 1 14.21 10.65 1.07
C GLU A 1 15.72 10.37 1.19
N THR A 2 16.07 9.12 1.38
CA THR A 2 17.47 8.65 1.43
C THR A 2 17.71 7.70 0.24
N PRO A 3 18.05 8.22 -0.96
CA PRO A 3 18.08 7.43 -2.20
C PRO A 3 19.04 6.23 -2.13
N GLU A 4 20.21 6.40 -1.48
CA GLU A 4 21.19 5.33 -1.32
C GLU A 4 20.65 4.20 -0.43
N TYR A 5 20.01 4.54 0.70
CA TYR A 5 19.36 3.56 1.56
C TYR A 5 18.25 2.82 0.81
N THR A 6 17.42 3.54 0.07
CA THR A 6 16.35 2.97 -0.75
C THR A 6 16.90 1.99 -1.79
N ALA A 7 17.97 2.37 -2.49
CA ALA A 7 18.64 1.47 -3.45
C ALA A 7 19.21 0.22 -2.75
N ASN A 8 19.84 0.39 -1.59
CA ASN A 8 20.40 -0.71 -0.84
C ASN A 8 19.35 -1.68 -0.28
N ALA A 9 18.23 -1.16 0.24
CA ALA A 9 17.15 -1.97 0.80
C ALA A 9 16.28 -2.61 -0.31
N ASP A 10 15.76 -1.80 -1.23
CA ASP A 10 14.72 -2.26 -2.18
C ASP A 10 15.31 -2.94 -3.42
N ALA A 11 16.47 -2.48 -3.91
CA ALA A 11 17.10 -3.09 -5.08
C ALA A 11 18.07 -4.22 -4.67
N LEU A 12 19.15 -3.89 -3.97
CA LEU A 12 20.17 -4.87 -3.60
C LEU A 12 19.67 -5.88 -2.57
N GLY A 13 18.72 -5.50 -1.72
CA GLY A 13 18.08 -6.44 -0.80
C GLY A 13 17.42 -7.61 -1.51
N THR A 14 16.70 -7.34 -2.60
CA THR A 14 16.08 -8.39 -3.44
C THR A 14 17.13 -9.31 -4.06
N LEU A 15 18.20 -8.74 -4.62
CA LEU A 15 19.32 -9.53 -5.15
C LEU A 15 19.96 -10.43 -4.08
N ARG A 16 20.20 -9.90 -2.88
CA ARG A 16 20.83 -10.67 -1.79
C ARG A 16 19.99 -11.87 -1.37
N LEU A 17 18.65 -11.72 -1.34
CA LEU A 17 17.75 -12.83 -1.03
C LEU A 17 17.79 -13.90 -2.12
N LEU A 18 17.73 -13.51 -3.39
CA LEU A 18 17.85 -14.45 -4.53
C LEU A 18 19.21 -15.17 -4.55
N GLU A 19 20.31 -14.45 -4.30
CA GLU A 19 21.64 -15.04 -4.18
C GLU A 19 21.74 -16.00 -2.98
N ALA A 20 21.14 -15.67 -1.86
CA ALA A 20 21.09 -16.57 -0.71
C ALA A 20 20.39 -17.89 -1.06
N LEU A 21 19.21 -17.83 -1.73
CA LEU A 21 18.52 -19.01 -2.20
C LEU A 21 19.38 -19.83 -3.17
N ARG A 22 20.05 -19.17 -4.11
CA ARG A 22 20.94 -19.81 -5.10
C ARG A 22 22.14 -20.50 -4.43
N ILE A 23 22.83 -19.83 -3.52
CA ILE A 23 24.00 -20.35 -2.80
C ILE A 23 23.64 -21.54 -1.91
N LEU A 24 22.46 -21.48 -1.28
CA LEU A 24 21.94 -22.53 -0.41
C LEU A 24 21.28 -23.70 -1.18
N ASN A 25 21.27 -23.66 -2.52
CA ASN A 25 20.58 -24.63 -3.39
C ASN A 25 19.09 -24.79 -3.04
N MET A 26 18.41 -23.68 -2.67
CA MET A 26 16.97 -23.64 -2.36
C MET A 26 16.15 -23.29 -3.60
N ASP A 27 16.44 -23.87 -4.74
CA ASP A 27 15.87 -23.62 -6.06
C ASP A 27 14.37 -23.95 -6.17
N GLN A 28 13.86 -24.80 -5.26
CA GLN A 28 12.42 -25.13 -5.16
C GLN A 28 11.62 -24.09 -4.35
N THR A 29 12.28 -23.08 -3.78
CA THR A 29 11.59 -22.03 -3.00
C THR A 29 10.80 -21.11 -3.93
N ARG A 30 9.51 -20.95 -3.65
CA ARG A 30 8.65 -20.00 -4.36
C ARG A 30 8.90 -18.59 -3.83
N PHE A 31 9.45 -17.73 -4.67
CA PHE A 31 9.83 -16.37 -4.33
C PHE A 31 8.80 -15.37 -4.87
N TYR A 32 8.28 -14.51 -4.01
CA TYR A 32 7.41 -13.41 -4.38
C TYR A 32 8.11 -12.07 -4.15
N GLN A 33 8.17 -11.24 -5.18
CA GLN A 33 8.62 -9.86 -5.10
C GLN A 33 7.42 -8.92 -5.07
N ALA A 34 7.27 -8.19 -3.98
CA ALA A 34 6.35 -7.06 -3.92
C ALA A 34 6.86 -5.94 -4.82
N SER A 35 6.32 -5.86 -6.02
CA SER A 35 6.55 -4.77 -6.94
C SER A 35 5.48 -3.68 -6.76
N THR A 36 5.46 -2.65 -7.61
CA THR A 36 4.66 -1.45 -7.36
C THR A 36 4.17 -0.83 -8.66
N SER A 37 3.01 -0.20 -8.66
CA SER A 37 2.53 0.64 -9.76
C SER A 37 3.41 1.88 -10.03
N GLU A 38 4.28 2.25 -9.08
CA GLU A 38 5.25 3.33 -9.26
C GLU A 38 6.30 3.05 -10.36
N LEU A 39 6.45 1.76 -10.78
CA LEU A 39 7.28 1.41 -11.95
C LEU A 39 6.83 2.13 -13.21
N TYR A 40 5.52 2.30 -13.38
CA TYR A 40 4.95 2.97 -14.55
C TYR A 40 5.25 4.46 -14.59
N GLY A 41 5.34 5.13 -13.44
CA GLY A 41 5.80 6.50 -13.26
C GLY A 41 5.16 7.49 -14.24
N LYS A 42 5.93 7.98 -15.25
CA LYS A 42 5.36 8.74 -16.38
C LYS A 42 4.64 7.77 -17.30
N VAL A 43 3.35 7.62 -17.06
CA VAL A 43 2.49 6.62 -17.69
C VAL A 43 2.56 6.69 -19.22
N GLN A 44 2.80 5.55 -19.87
CA GLN A 44 2.92 5.44 -21.32
C GLN A 44 1.63 4.95 -21.99
N GLU A 45 0.79 4.24 -21.24
CA GLU A 45 -0.55 3.80 -21.66
C GLU A 45 -1.49 3.70 -20.47
N THR A 46 -2.82 3.75 -20.71
CA THR A 46 -3.85 3.63 -19.68
C THR A 46 -4.97 2.72 -20.20
N PRO A 47 -5.42 1.72 -19.45
CA PRO A 47 -4.89 1.28 -18.14
C PRO A 47 -3.50 0.59 -18.26
N GLN A 48 -2.77 0.56 -17.14
CA GLN A 48 -1.47 -0.10 -17.08
C GLN A 48 -1.63 -1.61 -16.86
N ARG A 49 -0.84 -2.39 -17.59
CA ARG A 49 -0.78 -3.85 -17.54
C ARG A 49 0.66 -4.34 -17.43
N GLU A 50 0.86 -5.63 -17.37
CA GLU A 50 2.18 -6.26 -17.22
C GLU A 50 3.14 -5.91 -18.36
N THR A 51 2.63 -5.61 -19.56
CA THR A 51 3.41 -5.25 -20.75
C THR A 51 3.63 -3.76 -20.93
N THR A 52 3.02 -2.91 -20.09
CA THR A 52 3.18 -1.45 -20.17
C THR A 52 4.62 -1.06 -19.87
N PRO A 53 5.28 -0.26 -20.70
CA PRO A 53 6.65 0.18 -20.44
C PRO A 53 6.77 0.97 -19.14
N PHE A 54 7.82 0.68 -18.36
CA PHE A 54 8.15 1.39 -17.13
C PHE A 54 8.87 2.72 -17.40
N TYR A 55 8.53 3.75 -16.64
CA TYR A 55 9.20 5.05 -16.69
C TYR A 55 9.27 5.68 -15.28
N PRO A 56 10.23 5.26 -14.42
CA PRO A 56 10.28 5.65 -13.01
C PRO A 56 10.40 7.16 -12.82
N ARG A 57 9.79 7.67 -11.76
CA ARG A 57 9.79 9.10 -11.41
C ARG A 57 10.31 9.39 -10.00
N SER A 58 10.85 8.36 -9.33
CA SER A 58 11.43 8.49 -7.98
C SER A 58 12.60 7.53 -7.80
N PRO A 59 13.51 7.78 -6.84
CA PRO A 59 14.54 6.82 -6.45
C PRO A 59 13.96 5.48 -6.01
N TYR A 60 12.81 5.49 -5.33
CA TYR A 60 12.06 4.30 -4.96
C TYR A 60 11.64 3.50 -6.19
N ALA A 61 10.99 4.13 -7.16
CA ALA A 61 10.57 3.46 -8.38
C ALA A 61 11.77 2.88 -9.15
N ALA A 62 12.89 3.60 -9.23
CA ALA A 62 14.12 3.12 -9.87
C ALA A 62 14.69 1.87 -9.17
N ALA A 63 14.70 1.86 -7.83
CA ALA A 63 15.13 0.71 -7.03
C ALA A 63 14.19 -0.51 -7.23
N LYS A 64 12.89 -0.27 -7.28
CA LYS A 64 11.89 -1.32 -7.53
C LYS A 64 11.93 -1.88 -8.95
N ILE A 65 12.31 -1.08 -9.96
CA ILE A 65 12.57 -1.57 -11.32
C ILE A 65 13.76 -2.53 -11.34
N TYR A 66 14.84 -2.20 -10.63
CA TYR A 66 15.94 -3.14 -10.48
C TYR A 66 15.47 -4.45 -9.86
N ALA A 67 14.73 -4.38 -8.75
CA ALA A 67 14.19 -5.56 -8.07
C ALA A 67 13.28 -6.39 -8.99
N TYR A 68 12.41 -5.75 -9.77
CA TYR A 68 11.57 -6.41 -10.75
C TYR A 68 12.39 -7.19 -11.77
N TRP A 69 13.35 -6.54 -12.43
CA TRP A 69 14.13 -7.16 -13.48
C TRP A 69 15.12 -8.22 -12.99
N ILE A 70 15.65 -8.08 -11.79
CA ILE A 70 16.51 -9.13 -11.23
C ILE A 70 15.72 -10.40 -10.91
N VAL A 71 14.45 -10.28 -10.47
CA VAL A 71 13.55 -11.43 -10.31
C VAL A 71 13.27 -12.12 -11.63
N VAL A 72 12.94 -11.35 -12.68
CA VAL A 72 12.76 -11.90 -14.04
C VAL A 72 14.04 -12.62 -14.51
N ASN A 73 15.20 -11.99 -14.30
CA ASN A 73 16.49 -12.58 -14.70
C ASN A 73 16.76 -13.91 -13.99
N TYR A 74 16.50 -14.01 -12.68
CA TYR A 74 16.72 -15.27 -11.93
C TYR A 74 15.72 -16.35 -12.33
N ARG A 75 14.49 -15.98 -12.65
CA ARG A 75 13.49 -16.89 -13.22
C ARG A 75 13.97 -17.49 -14.56
N GLU A 76 14.44 -16.63 -15.47
CA GLU A 76 14.84 -17.05 -16.81
C GLU A 76 16.21 -17.74 -16.86
N ALA A 77 17.18 -17.23 -16.10
CA ALA A 77 18.56 -17.74 -16.15
C ALA A 77 18.80 -18.98 -15.29
N TYR A 78 18.12 -19.08 -14.15
CA TYR A 78 18.35 -20.14 -13.16
C TYR A 78 17.14 -21.04 -12.91
N GLY A 79 16.00 -20.76 -13.56
CA GLY A 79 14.78 -21.58 -13.41
C GLY A 79 14.10 -21.40 -12.04
N PHE A 80 14.33 -20.31 -11.32
CA PHE A 80 13.68 -20.07 -10.05
C PHE A 80 12.18 -19.86 -10.22
N HIS A 81 11.40 -20.40 -9.30
CA HIS A 81 9.99 -20.05 -9.19
C HIS A 81 9.85 -18.67 -8.54
N ALA A 82 10.14 -17.61 -9.31
CA ALA A 82 10.18 -16.23 -8.84
C ALA A 82 9.19 -15.36 -9.62
N SER A 83 8.28 -14.72 -8.92
CA SER A 83 7.16 -13.94 -9.48
C SER A 83 7.14 -12.53 -8.93
N ASN A 84 6.71 -11.55 -9.76
CA ASN A 84 6.42 -10.20 -9.32
C ASN A 84 4.91 -9.95 -9.22
N GLY A 85 4.47 -9.31 -8.14
CA GLY A 85 3.16 -8.69 -8.08
C GLY A 85 3.29 -7.18 -8.24
N ILE A 86 2.80 -6.62 -9.35
CA ILE A 86 2.76 -5.17 -9.59
C ILE A 86 1.52 -4.62 -8.91
N LEU A 87 1.70 -4.18 -7.65
CA LEU A 87 0.59 -3.78 -6.81
C LEU A 87 0.27 -2.30 -6.96
N PHE A 88 -1.00 -2.03 -7.19
CA PHE A 88 -1.56 -0.71 -7.06
C PHE A 88 -1.78 -0.36 -5.59
N ASN A 89 -2.22 0.85 -5.29
CA ASN A 89 -2.34 1.30 -3.91
C ASN A 89 -3.31 0.40 -3.13
N HIS A 90 -2.85 -0.13 -2.01
CA HIS A 90 -3.65 -1.00 -1.16
C HIS A 90 -3.56 -0.54 0.29
N GLU A 91 -4.71 -0.38 0.89
CA GLU A 91 -4.91 0.35 2.12
C GLU A 91 -5.60 -0.52 3.17
N SER A 92 -5.40 -0.17 4.43
CA SER A 92 -6.06 -0.82 5.56
C SER A 92 -5.91 0.02 6.83
N PRO A 93 -6.56 -0.34 7.95
CA PRO A 93 -6.37 0.31 9.24
C PRO A 93 -4.92 0.35 9.75
N VAL A 94 -4.04 -0.51 9.24
CA VAL A 94 -2.61 -0.55 9.60
C VAL A 94 -1.70 0.12 8.57
N ARG A 95 -2.26 0.86 7.61
CA ARG A 95 -1.47 1.68 6.68
C ARG A 95 -0.62 2.70 7.44
N GLY A 96 0.59 2.98 6.97
CA GLY A 96 1.43 4.01 7.58
C GLY A 96 0.76 5.40 7.56
N GLU A 97 0.82 6.12 8.67
CA GLU A 97 0.10 7.40 8.89
C GLU A 97 0.55 8.54 7.97
N THR A 98 1.72 8.43 7.35
CA THR A 98 2.25 9.40 6.39
C THR A 98 1.62 9.28 5.00
N PHE A 99 0.93 8.18 4.71
CA PHE A 99 0.22 7.99 3.45
C PHE A 99 -1.12 8.72 3.44
N VAL A 100 -1.49 9.27 2.28
CA VAL A 100 -2.64 10.19 2.15
C VAL A 100 -3.94 9.61 2.70
N THR A 101 -4.25 8.35 2.45
CA THR A 101 -5.46 7.68 2.91
C THR A 101 -5.53 7.62 4.43
N ARG A 102 -4.45 7.12 5.09
CA ARG A 102 -4.40 7.05 6.55
C ARG A 102 -4.30 8.44 7.19
N LYS A 103 -3.60 9.38 6.55
CA LYS A 103 -3.59 10.78 6.98
C LYS A 103 -5.00 11.37 7.04
N ILE A 104 -5.85 11.05 6.06
CA ILE A 104 -7.24 11.52 6.03
C ILE A 104 -8.03 10.87 7.17
N THR A 105 -8.03 9.55 7.31
CA THR A 105 -8.84 8.85 8.32
C THR A 105 -8.41 9.20 9.74
N ARG A 106 -7.10 9.33 10.00
CA ARG A 106 -6.58 9.84 11.27
C ARG A 106 -7.04 11.28 11.56
N ALA A 107 -6.97 12.17 10.57
CA ALA A 107 -7.40 13.55 10.75
C ALA A 107 -8.90 13.66 11.02
N VAL A 108 -9.75 12.87 10.34
CA VAL A 108 -11.19 12.79 10.62
C VAL A 108 -11.44 12.39 12.07
N ALA A 109 -10.79 11.33 12.55
CA ALA A 109 -10.91 10.88 13.93
C ALA A 109 -10.40 11.95 14.93
N HIS A 110 -9.28 12.59 14.66
CA HIS A 110 -8.73 13.64 15.52
C HIS A 110 -9.62 14.90 15.56
N ILE A 111 -10.24 15.27 14.43
CA ILE A 111 -11.20 16.39 14.37
C ILE A 111 -12.44 16.07 15.20
N GLU A 112 -12.98 14.85 15.12
CA GLU A 112 -14.12 14.42 15.95
C GLU A 112 -13.81 14.43 17.45
N HIS A 113 -12.59 14.05 17.84
CA HIS A 113 -12.16 14.04 19.24
C HIS A 113 -11.56 15.37 19.72
N GLY A 114 -11.49 16.41 18.86
CA GLY A 114 -10.98 17.72 19.22
C GLY A 114 -9.46 17.82 19.39
N PHE A 115 -8.70 16.89 18.85
CA PHE A 115 -7.23 16.92 18.84
C PHE A 115 -6.65 17.73 17.69
N GLN A 116 -7.46 17.97 16.65
CA GLN A 116 -7.07 18.67 15.45
C GLN A 116 -8.25 19.50 14.93
N ASP A 117 -7.98 20.68 14.38
CA ASP A 117 -9.04 21.54 13.82
C ASP A 117 -9.19 21.37 12.30
N CYS A 118 -8.12 21.02 11.58
CA CYS A 118 -8.09 21.05 10.13
C CYS A 118 -7.11 20.02 9.56
N LEU A 119 -7.51 19.34 8.48
CA LEU A 119 -6.70 18.46 7.66
C LEU A 119 -6.01 19.27 6.55
N PHE A 120 -4.69 19.09 6.38
CA PHE A 120 -3.91 19.73 5.33
C PHE A 120 -3.50 18.67 4.28
N LEU A 121 -3.86 18.91 3.03
CA LEU A 121 -3.59 18.01 1.89
C LEU A 121 -2.91 18.77 0.75
N GLY A 122 -2.38 18.02 -0.21
CA GLY A 122 -1.90 18.56 -1.48
C GLY A 122 -3.02 18.57 -2.53
N ASN A 123 -2.73 17.97 -3.70
CA ASN A 123 -3.67 17.93 -4.82
C ASN A 123 -4.87 17.02 -4.53
N LEU A 124 -6.06 17.62 -4.39
CA LEU A 124 -7.32 16.89 -4.16
C LEU A 124 -7.81 16.13 -5.40
N ASP A 125 -7.42 16.56 -6.59
CA ASP A 125 -7.86 15.97 -7.86
C ASP A 125 -6.96 14.82 -8.32
N ALA A 126 -5.85 14.57 -7.62
CA ALA A 126 -5.00 13.41 -7.85
C ALA A 126 -5.83 12.12 -7.73
N LYS A 127 -5.70 11.26 -8.76
CA LYS A 127 -6.48 10.03 -8.83
C LYS A 127 -5.59 8.81 -8.62
N ARG A 128 -6.11 7.83 -7.88
CA ARG A 128 -5.42 6.56 -7.62
C ARG A 128 -6.41 5.40 -7.71
N ASP A 129 -5.88 4.24 -8.02
CA ASP A 129 -6.58 2.97 -7.90
C ASP A 129 -6.28 2.44 -6.50
N TRP A 130 -7.27 2.52 -5.60
CA TRP A 130 -7.16 2.06 -4.21
C TRP A 130 -7.96 0.79 -3.99
N GLY A 131 -7.33 -0.24 -3.44
CA GLY A 131 -7.99 -1.46 -2.99
C GLY A 131 -7.65 -1.78 -1.52
N HIS A 132 -8.29 -2.79 -0.98
CA HIS A 132 -8.05 -3.24 0.40
C HIS A 132 -6.86 -4.20 0.46
N ALA A 133 -5.97 -4.01 1.42
CA ALA A 133 -4.75 -4.82 1.57
C ALA A 133 -5.03 -6.33 1.71
N ARG A 134 -6.14 -6.73 2.35
CA ARG A 134 -6.56 -8.13 2.47
C ARG A 134 -6.76 -8.80 1.11
N ASP A 135 -7.43 -8.13 0.17
CA ASP A 135 -7.64 -8.65 -1.19
C ASP A 135 -6.30 -8.83 -1.90
N TYR A 136 -5.36 -7.88 -1.70
CA TYR A 136 -4.04 -7.93 -2.33
C TYR A 136 -3.17 -9.05 -1.77
N VAL A 137 -3.19 -9.27 -0.45
CA VAL A 137 -2.46 -10.39 0.19
C VAL A 137 -2.95 -11.74 -0.34
N GLU A 138 -4.26 -11.89 -0.56
CA GLU A 138 -4.78 -13.08 -1.22
C GLU A 138 -4.24 -13.22 -2.66
N GLY A 139 -4.16 -12.13 -3.40
CA GLY A 139 -3.54 -12.10 -4.72
C GLY A 139 -2.08 -12.53 -4.71
N MET A 140 -1.28 -12.02 -3.74
CA MET A 140 0.12 -12.43 -3.54
C MET A 140 0.23 -13.94 -3.30
N TRP A 141 -0.63 -14.48 -2.45
CA TRP A 141 -0.66 -15.92 -2.17
C TRP A 141 -1.01 -16.73 -3.42
N ARG A 142 -2.04 -16.31 -4.19
CA ARG A 142 -2.46 -16.98 -5.43
C ARG A 142 -1.38 -16.98 -6.49
N ILE A 143 -0.61 -15.92 -6.64
CA ILE A 143 0.55 -15.82 -7.53
C ILE A 143 1.53 -16.97 -7.23
N LEU A 144 1.84 -17.18 -5.94
CA LEU A 144 2.75 -18.24 -5.53
C LEU A 144 2.18 -19.67 -5.66
N GLN A 145 0.86 -19.82 -5.83
CA GLN A 145 0.26 -21.15 -6.04
C GLN A 145 0.30 -21.61 -7.50
N LYS A 146 0.65 -20.73 -8.44
CA LYS A 146 0.78 -21.10 -9.86
C LYS A 146 1.90 -22.14 -10.05
N PRO A 147 1.72 -23.11 -10.95
CA PRO A 147 2.79 -24.06 -11.30
C PRO A 147 3.99 -23.36 -11.95
N GLU A 148 3.72 -22.38 -12.81
CA GLU A 148 4.74 -21.58 -13.49
C GLU A 148 4.75 -20.15 -12.92
N PRO A 149 5.95 -19.61 -12.64
CA PRO A 149 6.10 -18.25 -12.17
C PRO A 149 5.84 -17.23 -13.27
N ASP A 150 5.17 -16.13 -12.93
CA ASP A 150 4.91 -15.04 -13.87
C ASP A 150 4.64 -13.73 -13.10
N ASP A 151 4.47 -12.61 -13.81
CA ASP A 151 4.23 -11.30 -13.26
C ASP A 151 2.75 -10.92 -13.40
N TYR A 152 2.17 -10.30 -12.37
CA TYR A 152 0.75 -9.97 -12.32
C TYR A 152 0.50 -8.58 -11.79
N VAL A 153 -0.38 -7.83 -12.46
CA VAL A 153 -0.96 -6.59 -11.95
C VAL A 153 -2.10 -6.93 -10.99
N LEU A 154 -2.01 -6.40 -9.77
CA LEU A 154 -3.11 -6.40 -8.81
C LEU A 154 -3.63 -4.97 -8.63
N ALA A 155 -4.86 -4.75 -9.06
CA ALA A 155 -5.52 -3.44 -9.09
C ALA A 155 -7.04 -3.63 -8.99
N THR A 156 -7.76 -2.57 -8.62
CA THR A 156 -9.23 -2.62 -8.65
C THR A 156 -9.79 -2.33 -10.04
N GLY A 157 -9.01 -1.67 -10.90
CA GLY A 157 -9.48 -1.16 -12.18
C GLY A 157 -10.37 0.08 -12.06
N GLN A 158 -10.37 0.74 -10.90
CA GLN A 158 -11.18 1.92 -10.64
C GLN A 158 -10.31 3.06 -10.08
N MET A 159 -10.40 4.22 -10.72
CA MET A 159 -9.76 5.43 -10.20
C MET A 159 -10.72 6.24 -9.34
N ARG A 160 -10.19 6.74 -8.22
CA ARG A 160 -10.89 7.65 -7.31
C ARG A 160 -9.99 8.83 -6.97
N SER A 161 -10.57 10.01 -6.76
CA SER A 161 -9.82 11.19 -6.37
C SER A 161 -9.58 11.24 -4.86
N VAL A 162 -8.57 12.00 -4.45
CA VAL A 162 -8.34 12.29 -3.03
C VAL A 162 -9.56 12.99 -2.43
N ARG A 163 -10.21 13.86 -3.19
CA ARG A 163 -11.45 14.54 -2.82
C ARG A 163 -12.56 13.55 -2.45
N GLU A 164 -12.85 12.57 -3.33
CA GLU A 164 -13.84 11.52 -3.07
C GLU A 164 -13.51 10.73 -1.80
N PHE A 165 -12.22 10.44 -1.57
CA PHE A 165 -11.80 9.76 -0.34
C PHE A 165 -12.05 10.60 0.91
N VAL A 166 -11.79 11.92 0.86
CA VAL A 166 -12.09 12.86 1.96
C VAL A 166 -13.58 12.91 2.25
N GLU A 167 -14.40 13.06 1.20
CA GLU A 167 -15.86 13.12 1.33
C GLU A 167 -16.43 11.83 1.97
N LEU A 168 -15.96 10.67 1.53
CA LEU A 168 -16.33 9.38 2.12
C LEU A 168 -15.90 9.30 3.60
N ALA A 169 -14.66 9.68 3.91
CA ALA A 169 -14.16 9.58 5.28
C ALA A 169 -14.89 10.51 6.26
N PHE A 170 -15.18 11.74 5.87
CA PHE A 170 -16.01 12.64 6.68
C PHE A 170 -17.47 12.18 6.74
N GLY A 171 -17.98 11.57 5.67
CA GLY A 171 -19.33 10.97 5.64
C GLY A 171 -19.54 9.89 6.70
N GLU A 172 -18.51 9.07 6.99
CA GLU A 172 -18.56 8.02 8.02
C GLU A 172 -18.81 8.55 9.44
N VAL A 173 -18.46 9.82 9.69
CA VAL A 173 -18.74 10.51 10.97
C VAL A 173 -19.91 11.51 10.88
N GLY A 174 -20.73 11.40 9.82
CA GLY A 174 -21.93 12.21 9.62
C GLY A 174 -21.64 13.66 9.29
N ARG A 175 -20.51 13.97 8.64
CA ARG A 175 -20.16 15.31 8.14
C ARG A 175 -20.19 15.34 6.62
N GLU A 176 -20.78 16.38 6.08
CA GLU A 176 -20.76 16.72 4.65
C GLU A 176 -19.81 17.90 4.43
N ILE A 177 -18.99 17.83 3.40
CA ILE A 177 -18.01 18.85 3.06
C ILE A 177 -18.48 19.70 1.89
N ASP A 178 -18.59 21.03 2.10
CA ASP A 178 -18.80 22.01 1.05
C ASP A 178 -17.46 22.58 0.61
N TRP A 179 -17.15 22.44 -0.67
CA TRP A 179 -15.90 22.94 -1.25
C TRP A 179 -16.05 24.35 -1.79
N SER A 180 -15.08 25.22 -1.55
CA SER A 180 -15.00 26.57 -2.08
C SER A 180 -13.56 26.98 -2.34
N GLY A 181 -13.35 27.93 -3.28
CA GLY A 181 -12.02 28.29 -3.75
C GLY A 181 -11.50 27.37 -4.83
N THR A 182 -10.26 27.57 -5.26
CA THR A 182 -9.58 26.74 -6.28
C THR A 182 -8.08 26.68 -6.01
N GLY A 183 -7.42 25.57 -6.39
CA GLY A 183 -5.99 25.38 -6.24
C GLY A 183 -5.55 25.46 -4.78
N VAL A 184 -4.58 26.32 -4.47
CA VAL A 184 -4.04 26.46 -3.10
C VAL A 184 -5.01 27.17 -2.13
N ASP A 185 -5.96 27.92 -2.65
CA ASP A 185 -6.98 28.64 -1.87
C ASP A 185 -8.25 27.80 -1.66
N GLU A 186 -8.25 26.57 -2.14
CA GLU A 186 -9.40 25.69 -1.95
C GLU A 186 -9.52 25.22 -0.51
N VAL A 187 -10.75 25.25 0.01
CA VAL A 187 -11.06 24.81 1.36
C VAL A 187 -12.30 23.90 1.38
N GLY A 188 -12.29 22.95 2.28
CA GLY A 188 -13.44 22.12 2.62
C GLY A 188 -14.04 22.57 3.95
N THR A 189 -15.32 22.95 3.91
CA THR A 189 -16.07 23.42 5.08
C THR A 189 -17.07 22.36 5.50
N ASP A 190 -17.05 21.98 6.77
CA ASP A 190 -18.07 21.10 7.33
C ASP A 190 -19.42 21.84 7.36
N ARG A 191 -20.38 21.34 6.61
CA ARG A 191 -21.72 21.94 6.46
C ARG A 191 -22.44 22.07 7.78
N ARG A 192 -22.24 21.14 8.73
CA ARG A 192 -22.92 21.13 10.02
C ARG A 192 -22.42 22.22 10.96
N SER A 193 -21.11 22.42 11.03
CA SER A 193 -20.49 23.36 11.96
C SER A 193 -20.14 24.73 11.35
N GLY A 194 -20.08 24.81 10.01
CA GLY A 194 -19.58 25.97 9.28
C GLY A 194 -18.07 26.20 9.42
N LYS A 195 -17.34 25.24 10.01
CA LYS A 195 -15.89 25.34 10.19
C LYS A 195 -15.14 24.78 8.98
N VAL A 196 -14.04 25.43 8.60
CA VAL A 196 -13.10 24.89 7.63
C VAL A 196 -12.34 23.73 8.26
N VAL A 197 -12.49 22.54 7.71
CA VAL A 197 -11.88 21.29 8.19
C VAL A 197 -10.87 20.69 7.23
N VAL A 198 -10.80 21.20 5.99
CA VAL A 198 -9.78 20.81 5.00
C VAL A 198 -9.17 22.05 4.37
N ARG A 199 -7.85 22.06 4.21
CA ARG A 199 -7.08 23.10 3.50
C ARG A 199 -6.03 22.47 2.60
N ILE A 200 -5.67 23.22 1.56
CA ILE A 200 -4.54 22.86 0.70
C ILE A 200 -3.26 23.46 1.27
N ASP A 201 -2.21 22.65 1.35
CA ASP A 201 -0.86 23.08 1.70
C ASP A 201 0.09 22.77 0.54
N PRO A 202 0.69 23.82 -0.09
CA PRO A 202 1.64 23.63 -1.18
C PRO A 202 2.85 22.73 -0.84
N ALA A 203 3.22 22.63 0.44
CA ALA A 203 4.29 21.75 0.90
C ALA A 203 4.04 20.26 0.63
N TYR A 204 2.78 19.87 0.43
CA TYR A 204 2.39 18.50 0.10
C TYR A 204 2.26 18.24 -1.41
N PHE A 205 2.52 19.23 -2.27
CA PHE A 205 2.61 19.01 -3.72
C PHE A 205 3.93 18.30 -4.04
N ARG A 206 3.84 17.21 -4.77
CA ARG A 206 5.05 16.51 -5.23
C ARG A 206 5.68 17.25 -6.41
N PRO A 207 7.01 17.39 -6.47
CA PRO A 207 7.70 18.01 -7.61
C PRO A 207 7.43 17.31 -8.95
N THR A 208 7.15 15.99 -8.86
CA THR A 208 6.81 15.15 -10.02
C THR A 208 5.59 14.31 -9.62
N GLU A 209 4.40 14.86 -9.88
CA GLU A 209 3.15 14.14 -9.65
C GLU A 209 3.01 12.98 -10.65
N VAL A 210 2.49 11.86 -10.20
CA VAL A 210 2.07 10.77 -11.08
C VAL A 210 0.60 10.97 -11.36
N ASP A 211 0.28 11.39 -12.59
CA ASP A 211 -1.06 11.90 -12.94
C ASP A 211 -2.13 10.82 -12.93
N LEU A 212 -1.83 9.63 -13.45
CA LEU A 212 -2.82 8.58 -13.67
C LEU A 212 -2.22 7.18 -13.38
N LEU A 213 -2.69 6.55 -12.31
CA LEU A 213 -2.41 5.14 -12.04
C LEU A 213 -3.73 4.37 -12.04
N LEU A 214 -4.02 3.68 -13.15
CA LEU A 214 -5.18 2.80 -13.33
C LEU A 214 -4.69 1.43 -13.79
N GLY A 215 -4.79 0.43 -12.96
CA GLY A 215 -4.34 -0.93 -13.28
C GLY A 215 -5.38 -1.71 -14.10
N ASP A 216 -4.89 -2.58 -14.97
CA ASP A 216 -5.69 -3.60 -15.65
C ASP A 216 -5.46 -4.98 -14.99
N PRO A 217 -6.36 -5.45 -14.09
CA PRO A 217 -6.22 -6.73 -13.41
C PRO A 217 -6.68 -7.92 -14.24
N THR A 218 -6.87 -7.78 -15.54
CA THR A 218 -7.47 -8.83 -16.39
C THR A 218 -6.68 -10.13 -16.31
N LYS A 219 -5.36 -10.09 -16.40
CA LYS A 219 -4.49 -11.29 -16.29
C LYS A 219 -4.66 -11.98 -14.92
N ALA A 220 -4.65 -11.22 -13.83
CA ALA A 220 -4.86 -11.78 -12.50
C ALA A 220 -6.25 -12.41 -12.35
N ARG A 221 -7.29 -11.77 -12.88
CA ARG A 221 -8.65 -12.32 -12.88
C ARG A 221 -8.75 -13.63 -13.67
N GLU A 222 -8.21 -13.67 -14.87
CA GLU A 222 -8.32 -14.83 -15.77
C GLU A 222 -7.45 -16.00 -15.32
N GLN A 223 -6.23 -15.74 -14.87
CA GLN A 223 -5.25 -16.79 -14.58
C GLN A 223 -5.18 -17.17 -13.10
N LEU A 224 -5.46 -16.26 -12.18
CA LEU A 224 -5.46 -16.52 -10.74
C LEU A 224 -6.86 -16.68 -10.16
N GLY A 225 -7.92 -16.33 -10.90
CA GLY A 225 -9.27 -16.18 -10.38
C GLY A 225 -9.36 -15.08 -9.30
N TRP A 226 -8.40 -14.15 -9.29
CA TRP A 226 -8.35 -13.07 -8.31
C TRP A 226 -9.26 -11.91 -8.70
N VAL A 227 -10.10 -11.49 -7.77
CA VAL A 227 -10.95 -10.30 -7.89
C VAL A 227 -10.95 -9.62 -6.52
N HIS A 228 -10.77 -8.29 -6.48
CA HIS A 228 -10.98 -7.55 -5.25
C HIS A 228 -12.44 -7.66 -4.81
N THR A 229 -12.68 -7.79 -3.52
CA THR A 229 -14.02 -7.99 -2.94
C THR A 229 -14.47 -6.80 -2.11
N THR A 230 -13.52 -6.03 -1.59
CA THR A 230 -13.79 -4.88 -0.73
C THR A 230 -14.00 -3.62 -1.57
N THR A 231 -15.13 -2.95 -1.40
CA THR A 231 -15.39 -1.66 -2.05
C THR A 231 -14.62 -0.53 -1.38
N LEU A 232 -14.45 0.60 -2.09
CA LEU A 232 -13.82 1.79 -1.51
C LEU A 232 -14.55 2.25 -0.24
N GLN A 233 -15.88 2.27 -0.25
CA GLN A 233 -16.70 2.66 0.89
C GLN A 233 -16.45 1.75 2.11
N GLN A 234 -16.45 0.43 1.90
CA GLN A 234 -16.18 -0.52 2.99
C GLN A 234 -14.78 -0.33 3.59
N MET A 235 -13.77 -0.12 2.73
CA MET A 235 -12.40 0.13 3.15
C MET A 235 -12.28 1.43 3.95
N VAL A 236 -12.88 2.53 3.47
CA VAL A 236 -12.88 3.82 4.17
C VAL A 236 -13.59 3.70 5.52
N ALA A 237 -14.76 3.06 5.56
CA ALA A 237 -15.51 2.83 6.80
C ALA A 237 -14.69 2.05 7.83
N GLU A 238 -14.02 0.96 7.42
CA GLU A 238 -13.15 0.17 8.29
C GLU A 238 -11.98 1.00 8.83
N MET A 239 -11.34 1.81 7.97
CA MET A 239 -10.22 2.66 8.36
C MET A 239 -10.63 3.77 9.31
N VAL A 240 -11.77 4.44 9.06
CA VAL A 240 -12.31 5.51 9.93
C VAL A 240 -12.72 4.94 11.29
N ASP A 241 -13.46 3.82 11.32
CA ASP A 241 -13.85 3.17 12.57
C ASP A 241 -12.63 2.79 13.43
N ALA A 242 -11.59 2.23 12.81
CA ALA A 242 -10.34 1.91 13.50
C ALA A 242 -9.65 3.16 14.08
N ASP A 243 -9.58 4.24 13.30
CA ASP A 243 -8.95 5.49 13.76
C ASP A 243 -9.79 6.22 14.81
N MET A 244 -11.13 6.14 14.75
CA MET A 244 -12.02 6.65 15.80
C MET A 244 -11.79 5.93 17.13
N ARG A 245 -11.67 4.60 17.12
CA ARG A 245 -11.33 3.82 18.33
C ARG A 245 -9.95 4.18 18.87
N LEU A 246 -8.98 4.34 17.98
CA LEU A 246 -7.63 4.75 18.35
C LEU A 246 -7.62 6.13 19.00
N ALA A 247 -8.29 7.12 18.41
CA ALA A 247 -8.41 8.46 18.97
C ALA A 247 -9.13 8.48 20.33
N ALA A 248 -10.17 7.65 20.50
CA ALA A 248 -10.83 7.49 21.81
C ALA A 248 -9.86 7.01 22.88
N LEU A 249 -8.99 6.06 22.58
CA LEU A 249 -7.99 5.57 23.53
C LEU A 249 -6.87 6.56 23.80
N GLU A 250 -6.44 7.31 22.78
CA GLU A 250 -5.51 8.42 22.96
C GLU A 250 -6.05 9.46 23.96
N ARG A 251 -7.36 9.73 23.91
CA ARG A 251 -8.04 10.61 24.85
C ARG A 251 -8.08 10.07 26.28
N ASP A 252 -8.37 8.77 26.43
CA ASP A 252 -8.73 8.17 27.72
C ASP A 252 -7.54 7.58 28.48
N GLY A 253 -6.35 7.39 27.91
CA GLY A 253 -5.29 6.76 28.70
C GLY A 253 -3.90 6.56 28.09
N GLY A 254 -3.60 7.08 26.92
CA GLY A 254 -2.22 7.13 26.43
C GLY A 254 -1.68 5.87 25.75
N ASN A 255 -0.36 5.86 25.49
CA ASN A 255 0.36 4.93 24.60
C ASN A 255 0.17 3.41 24.84
N ALA A 256 -0.13 2.97 26.05
CA ALA A 256 -0.30 1.53 26.33
C ALA A 256 -1.56 0.95 25.67
N ALA A 257 -2.66 1.71 25.69
CA ALA A 257 -3.90 1.33 25.03
C ALA A 257 -3.78 1.35 23.49
N VAL A 258 -3.01 2.30 22.96
CA VAL A 258 -2.68 2.39 21.54
C VAL A 258 -1.88 1.16 21.09
N GLN A 259 -0.89 0.72 21.85
CA GLN A 259 -0.12 -0.49 21.58
C GLN A 259 -0.99 -1.76 21.58
N GLU A 260 -2.00 -1.83 22.41
CA GLU A 260 -2.92 -2.95 22.48
C GLU A 260 -3.83 -3.05 21.25
N ILE A 261 -4.29 -1.90 20.72
CA ILE A 261 -5.03 -1.88 19.46
C ILE A 261 -4.17 -2.34 18.28
N TYR A 262 -2.94 -1.85 18.14
CA TYR A 262 -2.06 -2.32 17.06
C TYR A 262 -1.85 -3.84 17.15
N ARG A 263 -1.71 -4.40 18.35
CA ARG A 263 -1.70 -5.87 18.53
C ARG A 263 -3.00 -6.51 18.11
N HIS A 264 -4.14 -5.92 18.45
CA HIS A 264 -5.45 -6.50 18.15
C HIS A 264 -5.76 -6.48 16.64
N PHE A 265 -5.40 -5.43 15.91
CA PHE A 265 -5.57 -5.38 14.45
C PHE A 265 -4.57 -6.26 13.69
N VAL A 266 -3.37 -6.45 14.23
CA VAL A 266 -2.33 -7.30 13.60
C VAL A 266 -2.57 -8.78 13.88
N PHE A 267 -3.22 -9.14 15.02
CA PHE A 267 -3.35 -10.53 15.50
C PHE A 267 -4.80 -10.97 15.83
N LYS A 268 -5.80 -10.30 15.29
CA LYS A 268 -7.21 -10.53 15.66
C LYS A 268 -7.77 -11.88 15.20
N ASP A 269 -7.27 -12.44 14.14
CA ASP A 269 -7.54 -13.83 13.79
C ASP A 269 -6.43 -14.66 14.44
N GLU A 270 -6.79 -15.59 15.32
CA GLU A 270 -5.88 -16.58 15.83
C GLU A 270 -5.21 -17.28 14.64
N VAL A 271 -4.07 -16.74 14.22
CA VAL A 271 -3.13 -17.52 13.42
C VAL A 271 -2.75 -18.64 14.39
N PRO A 272 -3.16 -19.90 14.14
CA PRO A 272 -2.70 -20.98 14.97
C PRO A 272 -1.19 -20.88 15.02
N PRO A 273 -0.54 -21.04 16.18
CA PRO A 273 0.91 -20.95 16.26
C PRO A 273 1.45 -21.84 15.14
N MET A 274 2.23 -21.25 14.22
CA MET A 274 2.94 -22.05 13.24
C MET A 274 3.65 -23.12 14.06
N GLN A 275 3.25 -24.38 13.89
CA GLN A 275 4.06 -25.49 14.35
C GLN A 275 5.33 -25.44 13.49
N VAL A 276 6.30 -24.68 13.96
CA VAL A 276 7.67 -24.80 13.50
C VAL A 276 8.03 -26.24 13.84
N SER A 277 8.07 -27.11 12.83
CA SER A 277 8.60 -28.44 13.03
C SER A 277 10.03 -28.24 13.53
N ASN A 278 10.32 -28.78 14.71
CA ASN A 278 11.67 -28.77 15.29
C ASN A 278 12.68 -29.62 14.48
N ASP A 279 12.35 -29.99 13.26
CA ASP A 279 13.18 -30.81 12.36
C ASP A 279 14.17 -30.02 11.51
N ILE A 280 14.23 -28.68 11.64
CA ILE A 280 15.34 -27.90 11.12
C ILE A 280 16.39 -27.86 12.22
N GLY A 281 17.38 -28.74 12.15
CA GLY A 281 18.54 -28.77 13.05
C GLY A 281 19.31 -27.45 12.99
N LEU A 282 18.94 -26.51 13.83
CA LEU A 282 19.62 -25.24 14.04
C LEU A 282 20.66 -25.29 15.19
N ASP A 283 20.91 -26.47 15.75
CA ASP A 283 21.77 -26.61 16.92
C ASP A 283 23.30 -26.61 16.62
N GLU A 284 23.74 -26.46 15.35
CA GLU A 284 25.16 -26.48 14.99
C GLU A 284 25.62 -25.28 14.12
N TRP A 285 25.04 -24.12 14.26
CA TRP A 285 25.54 -22.95 13.53
C TRP A 285 26.32 -22.01 14.43
N GLU A 286 27.66 -22.25 14.58
CA GLU A 286 28.59 -21.26 15.12
C GLU A 286 29.10 -20.39 13.95
N PRO A 287 28.97 -19.06 14.01
CA PRO A 287 29.53 -18.18 12.99
C PRO A 287 31.05 -18.10 13.17
N THR A 288 31.79 -18.67 12.25
CA THR A 288 33.23 -18.37 12.09
C THR A 288 33.37 -17.12 11.24
N TRP A 289 33.79 -16.03 11.88
CA TRP A 289 34.26 -14.80 11.25
C TRP A 289 35.76 -14.87 10.99
#